data_4bba896e317b669dda01b70b75145214
#
_entry.id   4bba896e317b669dda01b70b75145214
#
_cell.length_a   1.000
_cell.length_b   1.000
_cell.length_c   1.000
_cell.angle_alpha   90.00
_cell.angle_beta   90.00
_cell.angle_gamma   90.00
#
_symmetry.space_group_name_H-M   'P 1'
#
loop_
_entity.id
_entity.type
_entity.pdbx_description
1 polymer ?
#
loop_
_entity_poly.entity_id
_entity_poly.type
_entity_poly.pdbx_seq_one_letter_code
_entity_poly.pdbx_strand_id
1 'polypeptide(L)'
;MGQRQTHLLHEQISHELFIQASIDTVYYYVTQPDRWPEWHPSSLRADTGLCGSLPAGHRFSETMDLLGVQLSISYRVLVAVFPKEFKTLFSSAALDGSIHYLLSKQGDGTLFRRTLEYATDLQLSGLRARMEQLSSQALGNLKQRLEQPDD
;
A
#
# COMPACT_ATOMS: atom_id res chain seq x y z
N MET A 1 -16.17 15.73 28.94
CA MET A 1 -15.93 15.42 28.55
C MET A 1 -15.23 15.13 28.02
N GLY A 2 -14.94 14.75 27.87
CA GLY A 2 -14.15 14.27 27.46
C GLY A 2 -13.67 14.17 26.24
N GLN A 3 -13.05 14.71 25.90
CA GLN A 3 -12.60 14.77 24.77
C GLN A 3 -11.65 13.75 24.59
N ARG A 4 -11.74 12.94 23.80
CA ARG A 4 -10.94 11.99 23.54
C ARG A 4 -9.74 12.48 23.03
N GLN A 5 -8.82 12.48 23.68
CA GLN A 5 -7.68 12.95 23.30
C GLN A 5 -7.10 11.99 22.51
N THR A 6 -6.65 12.30 21.50
CA THR A 6 -6.13 11.42 20.74
C THR A 6 -4.88 10.99 21.20
N HIS A 7 -4.78 9.89 21.68
CA HIS A 7 -3.54 9.32 21.97
C HIS A 7 -3.15 8.41 20.86
N LEU A 8 -3.54 8.74 19.66
CA LEU A 8 -3.20 7.92 18.53
C LEU A 8 -1.73 7.99 18.25
N LEU A 9 -1.12 6.86 18.04
CA LEU A 9 0.25 6.80 17.62
C LEU A 9 0.29 7.07 16.13
N HIS A 10 1.05 8.06 15.71
CA HIS A 10 1.19 8.40 14.29
C HIS A 10 2.56 7.96 13.81
N GLU A 11 2.57 7.16 12.76
CA GLU A 11 3.82 6.64 12.20
C GLU A 11 3.86 6.84 10.69
N GLN A 12 5.06 6.97 10.18
CA GLN A 12 5.28 7.06 8.74
C GLN A 12 6.39 6.09 8.38
N ILE A 13 6.14 5.25 7.41
CA ILE A 13 7.10 4.26 6.93
C ILE A 13 7.23 4.44 5.44
N SER A 14 8.44 4.75 4.97
CA SER A 14 8.68 4.98 3.54
C SER A 14 9.82 4.11 3.07
N HIS A 15 9.63 3.48 1.94
CA HIS A 15 10.67 2.67 1.30
C HIS A 15 10.70 3.00 -0.19
N GLU A 16 11.88 2.96 -0.75
CA GLU A 16 12.07 3.25 -2.15
C GLU A 16 13.02 2.23 -2.73
N LEU A 17 12.75 1.77 -3.94
CA LEU A 17 13.68 0.90 -4.62
C LEU A 17 13.53 1.02 -6.13
N PHE A 18 14.55 0.56 -6.83
CA PHE A 18 14.55 0.55 -8.28
C PHE A 18 13.98 -0.77 -8.78
N ILE A 19 13.08 -0.70 -9.77
CA ILE A 19 12.49 -1.88 -10.40
C ILE A 19 12.84 -1.82 -11.88
N GLN A 20 13.42 -2.89 -12.41
CA GLN A 20 13.78 -2.97 -13.82
C GLN A 20 12.54 -3.36 -14.63
N ALA A 21 11.61 -2.45 -14.71
CA ALA A 21 10.40 -2.58 -15.50
C ALA A 21 9.94 -1.17 -15.84
N SER A 22 9.22 -1.00 -16.94
CA SER A 22 8.82 0.32 -17.37
C SER A 22 7.86 0.95 -16.38
N ILE A 23 7.86 2.28 -16.32
CA ILE A 23 7.03 3.00 -15.37
C ILE A 23 5.54 2.72 -15.60
N ASP A 24 5.14 2.54 -16.86
CA ASP A 24 3.77 2.22 -17.19
C ASP A 24 3.38 0.85 -16.62
N THR A 25 4.27 -0.13 -16.78
CA THR A 25 4.04 -1.48 -16.27
C THR A 25 3.93 -1.50 -14.76
N VAL A 26 4.85 -0.80 -14.09
CA VAL A 26 4.84 -0.77 -12.63
C VAL A 26 3.57 -0.09 -12.13
N TYR A 27 3.24 1.06 -12.69
CA TYR A 27 2.04 1.79 -12.27
C TYR A 27 0.79 0.94 -12.46
N TYR A 28 0.65 0.34 -13.64
CA TYR A 28 -0.53 -0.45 -13.94
C TYR A 28 -0.69 -1.61 -12.96
N TYR A 29 0.41 -2.21 -12.55
CA TYR A 29 0.36 -3.36 -11.64
C TYR A 29 0.03 -2.93 -10.20
N VAL A 30 0.70 -1.90 -9.68
CA VAL A 30 0.54 -1.53 -8.26
C VAL A 30 -0.78 -0.81 -7.97
N THR A 31 -1.47 -0.32 -8.99
CA THR A 31 -2.72 0.40 -8.81
C THR A 31 -3.95 -0.48 -9.00
N GLN A 32 -3.75 -1.80 -8.96
CA GLN A 32 -4.80 -2.78 -8.99
C GLN A 32 -4.81 -3.53 -7.66
N PRO A 33 -5.52 -3.01 -6.65
CA PRO A 33 -5.49 -3.64 -5.32
C PRO A 33 -5.90 -5.10 -5.29
N ASP A 34 -6.71 -5.56 -6.26
CA ASP A 34 -7.04 -6.97 -6.36
C ASP A 34 -5.78 -7.83 -6.46
N ARG A 35 -4.69 -7.25 -6.92
CA ARG A 35 -3.43 -7.95 -7.09
C ARG A 35 -2.46 -7.72 -5.93
N TRP A 36 -2.82 -6.89 -4.95
CA TRP A 36 -1.95 -6.64 -3.80
C TRP A 36 -1.53 -7.93 -3.08
N PRO A 37 -2.42 -8.93 -2.92
CA PRO A 37 -2.00 -10.17 -2.26
C PRO A 37 -0.85 -10.89 -2.97
N GLU A 38 -0.60 -10.55 -4.23
CA GLU A 38 0.47 -11.18 -4.99
C GLU A 38 1.85 -10.71 -4.53
N TRP A 39 1.92 -9.54 -3.91
CA TRP A 39 3.21 -9.02 -3.48
C TRP A 39 3.24 -8.50 -2.03
N HIS A 40 2.12 -8.10 -1.46
CA HIS A 40 2.11 -7.60 -0.08
C HIS A 40 1.70 -8.72 0.88
N PRO A 41 2.60 -9.12 1.78
CA PRO A 41 2.33 -10.30 2.61
C PRO A 41 1.16 -10.16 3.58
N SER A 42 0.76 -8.93 3.93
CA SER A 42 -0.37 -8.72 4.82
C SER A 42 -1.70 -8.72 4.10
N SER A 43 -1.71 -8.56 2.78
CA SER A 43 -2.95 -8.45 2.04
C SER A 43 -3.48 -9.84 1.74
N LEU A 44 -4.69 -10.14 2.21
CA LEU A 44 -5.29 -11.44 1.98
C LEU A 44 -6.23 -11.41 0.77
N ARG A 45 -7.00 -10.34 0.63
CA ARG A 45 -7.92 -10.19 -0.47
C ARG A 45 -8.39 -8.76 -0.58
N ALA A 46 -8.47 -8.23 -1.78
CA ALA A 46 -9.08 -6.94 -2.02
C ALA A 46 -10.12 -7.10 -3.11
N ASP A 47 -11.19 -6.33 -3.02
CA ASP A 47 -12.27 -6.39 -3.97
C ASP A 47 -12.54 -4.98 -4.45
N THR A 48 -12.13 -4.68 -5.66
CA THR A 48 -12.27 -3.34 -6.20
C THR A 48 -13.50 -3.19 -7.09
N GLY A 49 -14.03 -4.29 -7.59
CA GLY A 49 -15.16 -4.24 -8.50
C GLY A 49 -14.83 -3.71 -9.89
N LEU A 50 -13.56 -3.45 -10.17
CA LEU A 50 -13.13 -2.94 -11.47
C LEU A 50 -11.97 -3.75 -11.99
N CYS A 51 -11.84 -3.81 -13.30
CA CYS A 51 -10.66 -4.36 -13.94
C CYS A 51 -9.71 -3.22 -14.22
N GLY A 52 -8.42 -3.44 -13.97
CA GLY A 52 -7.40 -2.45 -14.28
C GLY A 52 -7.16 -1.46 -13.17
N SER A 53 -6.38 -0.44 -13.48
CA SER A 53 -6.01 0.59 -12.52
C SER A 53 -7.21 1.38 -12.05
N LEU A 54 -7.24 1.70 -10.78
CA LEU A 54 -8.38 2.41 -10.20
C LEU A 54 -8.30 3.91 -10.44
N PRO A 55 -9.43 4.56 -10.74
CA PRO A 55 -9.45 6.00 -10.89
C PRO A 55 -9.62 6.69 -9.54
N ALA A 56 -9.32 7.98 -9.51
CA ALA A 56 -9.55 8.80 -8.33
C ALA A 56 -11.03 8.75 -7.95
N GLY A 57 -11.31 8.71 -6.68
CA GLY A 57 -12.67 8.64 -6.14
C GLY A 57 -13.20 7.23 -5.93
N HIS A 58 -12.56 6.23 -6.50
CA HIS A 58 -13.06 4.86 -6.38
C HIS A 58 -12.90 4.34 -4.96
N ARG A 59 -13.89 3.62 -4.48
CA ARG A 59 -13.87 3.02 -3.14
C ARG A 59 -13.79 1.52 -3.25
N PHE A 60 -13.07 0.91 -2.32
CA PHE A 60 -12.94 -0.55 -2.28
C PHE A 60 -12.59 -1.00 -0.88
N SER A 61 -12.55 -2.30 -0.67
CA SER A 61 -12.20 -2.85 0.63
C SER A 61 -11.14 -3.92 0.48
N GLU A 62 -10.44 -4.16 1.57
CA GLU A 62 -9.39 -5.17 1.63
C GLU A 62 -9.50 -5.90 2.96
N THR A 63 -9.23 -7.19 2.96
CA THR A 63 -9.03 -7.95 4.18
C THR A 63 -7.53 -8.15 4.34
N MET A 64 -6.98 -7.74 5.47
CA MET A 64 -5.56 -7.93 5.71
C MET A 64 -5.33 -8.60 7.04
N ASP A 65 -4.15 -9.19 7.19
CA ASP A 65 -3.72 -9.80 8.44
C ASP A 65 -2.73 -8.85 9.10
N LEU A 66 -3.04 -8.41 10.31
CA LEU A 66 -2.13 -7.58 11.08
C LEU A 66 -1.79 -8.33 12.34
N LEU A 67 -0.59 -8.89 12.38
CA LEU A 67 -0.09 -9.63 13.55
C LEU A 67 -1.06 -10.73 14.01
N GLY A 68 -1.62 -11.44 13.03
CA GLY A 68 -2.54 -12.53 13.33
C GLY A 68 -3.99 -12.13 13.49
N VAL A 69 -4.30 -10.84 13.38
CA VAL A 69 -5.67 -10.35 13.46
C VAL A 69 -6.12 -9.93 12.08
N GLN A 70 -7.23 -10.45 11.62
CA GLN A 70 -7.76 -10.06 10.33
C GLN A 70 -8.55 -8.78 10.47
N LEU A 71 -8.26 -7.82 9.61
CA LEU A 71 -8.92 -6.53 9.61
C LEU A 71 -9.58 -6.29 8.27
N SER A 72 -10.74 -5.66 8.31
CA SER A 72 -11.41 -5.18 7.11
C SER A 72 -11.10 -3.71 6.96
N ILE A 73 -10.50 -3.33 5.86
CA ILE A 73 -10.03 -1.96 5.62
C ILE A 73 -10.84 -1.37 4.47
N SER A 74 -11.34 -0.16 4.68
CA SER A 74 -12.05 0.58 3.62
C SER A 74 -11.11 1.60 3.02
N TYR A 75 -11.11 1.70 1.71
CA TYR A 75 -10.21 2.59 0.97
C TYR A 75 -10.97 3.52 0.06
N ARG A 76 -10.35 4.67 -0.21
CA ARG A 76 -10.81 5.58 -1.25
C ARG A 76 -9.58 6.11 -1.98
N VAL A 77 -9.60 6.06 -3.30
CA VAL A 77 -8.50 6.60 -4.10
C VAL A 77 -8.59 8.11 -4.11
N LEU A 78 -7.55 8.78 -3.65
CA LEU A 78 -7.50 10.25 -3.64
C LEU A 78 -6.86 10.79 -4.90
N VAL A 79 -5.76 10.18 -5.32
CA VAL A 79 -4.96 10.65 -6.44
C VAL A 79 -4.66 9.48 -7.34
N ALA A 80 -4.88 9.65 -8.63
CA ALA A 80 -4.50 8.63 -9.62
C ALA A 80 -4.04 9.36 -10.87
N VAL A 81 -2.72 9.62 -10.94
CA VAL A 81 -2.11 10.32 -12.07
C VAL A 81 -1.13 9.36 -12.74
N PHE A 82 -1.59 8.71 -13.79
CA PHE A 82 -0.80 7.75 -14.54
C PHE A 82 0.34 8.47 -15.25
N PRO A 83 1.54 7.95 -15.21
CA PRO A 83 2.01 6.76 -14.50
C PRO A 83 2.86 7.11 -13.28
N LYS A 84 2.59 8.22 -12.62
CA LYS A 84 3.50 8.80 -11.63
C LYS A 84 3.03 8.75 -10.20
N GLU A 85 1.74 8.79 -9.96
CA GLU A 85 1.28 8.96 -8.59
C GLU A 85 -0.04 8.27 -8.31
N PHE A 86 -0.14 7.63 -7.16
CA PHE A 86 -1.36 6.97 -6.73
C PHE A 86 -1.42 7.05 -5.21
N LYS A 87 -2.50 7.59 -4.69
CA LYS A 87 -2.64 7.72 -3.24
C LYS A 87 -4.02 7.29 -2.81
N THR A 88 -4.09 6.50 -1.74
CA THR A 88 -5.35 6.08 -1.15
C THR A 88 -5.43 6.51 0.29
N LEU A 89 -6.65 6.75 0.76
CA LEU A 89 -6.92 6.89 2.19
C LEU A 89 -7.58 5.61 2.64
N PHE A 90 -7.27 5.17 3.85
CA PHE A 90 -7.91 3.97 4.38
C PHE A 90 -8.37 4.19 5.81
N SER A 91 -9.38 3.41 6.20
CA SER A 91 -9.83 3.42 7.57
C SER A 91 -10.30 2.03 7.98
N SER A 92 -10.17 1.73 9.26
CA SER A 92 -10.61 0.48 9.83
C SER A 92 -10.89 0.68 11.31
N ALA A 93 -11.32 -0.37 11.98
CA ALA A 93 -11.53 -0.29 13.42
C ALA A 93 -10.22 -0.11 14.18
N ALA A 94 -9.09 -0.51 13.59
CA ALA A 94 -7.80 -0.51 14.28
C ALA A 94 -6.89 0.64 13.90
N LEU A 95 -6.92 1.06 12.62
CA LEU A 95 -6.02 2.11 12.19
C LEU A 95 -6.56 2.83 10.97
N ASP A 96 -6.16 4.08 10.83
CA ASP A 96 -6.54 4.92 9.70
C ASP A 96 -5.26 5.48 9.10
N GLY A 97 -5.28 5.80 7.84
CA GLY A 97 -4.08 6.38 7.25
C GLY A 97 -4.14 6.53 5.75
N SER A 98 -2.97 6.53 5.15
CA SER A 98 -2.84 6.65 3.69
C SER A 98 -1.69 5.81 3.19
N ILE A 99 -1.79 5.42 1.93
CA ILE A 99 -0.70 4.76 1.23
C ILE A 99 -0.46 5.56 -0.04
N HIS A 100 0.77 5.97 -0.24
CA HIS A 100 1.14 6.86 -1.34
C HIS A 100 2.24 6.23 -2.17
N TYR A 101 1.99 6.10 -3.45
CA TYR A 101 2.99 5.60 -4.40
C TYR A 101 3.46 6.75 -5.27
N LEU A 102 4.77 6.92 -5.38
CA LEU A 102 5.36 7.85 -6.31
C LEU A 102 6.31 7.06 -7.21
N LEU A 103 6.19 7.28 -8.51
CA LEU A 103 6.99 6.59 -9.48
C LEU A 103 7.69 7.60 -10.38
N SER A 104 8.95 7.33 -10.69
CA SER A 104 9.68 8.15 -11.64
C SER A 104 10.54 7.25 -12.51
N LYS A 105 10.79 7.69 -13.73
CA LYS A 105 11.64 6.93 -14.63
C LYS A 105 13.08 7.04 -14.18
N GLN A 106 13.80 5.94 -14.28
CA GLN A 106 15.22 5.94 -14.02
C GLN A 106 15.83 4.99 -15.05
N GLY A 107 16.42 5.54 -16.10
CA GLY A 107 16.87 4.75 -17.24
C GLY A 107 15.68 4.05 -17.87
N ASP A 108 15.78 2.74 -18.06
CA ASP A 108 14.69 1.94 -18.60
C ASP A 108 13.76 1.42 -17.52
N GLY A 109 14.09 1.68 -16.29
CA GLY A 109 13.32 1.17 -15.16
C GLY A 109 12.59 2.26 -14.42
N THR A 110 12.19 1.94 -13.22
CA THR A 110 11.33 2.80 -12.40
C THR A 110 11.88 2.88 -10.99
N LEU A 111 11.93 4.10 -10.47
CA LEU A 111 12.17 4.30 -9.05
C LEU A 111 10.79 4.35 -8.41
N PHE A 112 10.50 3.41 -7.52
CA PHE A 112 9.19 3.29 -6.88
C PHE A 112 9.32 3.58 -5.40
N ARG A 113 8.51 4.54 -4.92
CA ARG A 113 8.47 4.87 -3.50
C ARG A 113 7.09 4.59 -2.96
N ARG A 114 7.03 3.89 -1.84
CA ARG A 114 5.79 3.64 -1.14
C ARG A 114 5.89 4.24 0.24
N THR A 115 4.95 5.12 0.59
CA THR A 115 4.90 5.73 1.91
C THR A 115 3.58 5.35 2.57
N LEU A 116 3.69 4.73 3.74
CA LEU A 116 2.54 4.38 4.55
C LEU A 116 2.52 5.33 5.73
N GLU A 117 1.41 6.04 5.92
CA GLU A 117 1.19 6.83 7.12
C GLU A 117 -0.01 6.23 7.82
N TYR A 118 0.09 6.01 9.11
CA TYR A 118 -1.05 5.49 9.85
C TYR A 118 -1.13 6.06 11.25
N ALA A 119 -2.35 6.09 11.76
CA ALA A 119 -2.64 6.48 13.12
C ALA A 119 -3.40 5.33 13.75
N THR A 120 -3.03 4.96 14.96
CA THR A 120 -3.65 3.85 15.64
C THR A 120 -3.61 4.09 17.14
N ASP A 121 -4.61 3.57 17.84
CA ASP A 121 -4.56 3.57 19.31
C ASP A 121 -4.23 2.17 19.81
N LEU A 122 -3.85 1.25 18.93
CA LEU A 122 -3.39 -0.07 19.35
C LEU A 122 -2.03 0.07 20.03
N GLN A 123 -1.88 -0.61 21.15
CA GLN A 123 -0.63 -0.58 21.85
C GLN A 123 -0.01 -1.96 21.78
N LEU A 124 0.36 -2.35 20.58
CA LEU A 124 0.97 -3.63 20.36
C LEU A 124 2.47 -3.48 20.30
N SER A 125 3.16 -4.21 21.16
CA SER A 125 4.61 -4.19 21.19
C SER A 125 5.14 -4.67 19.84
N GLY A 126 6.06 -3.92 19.29
CA GLY A 126 6.69 -4.29 18.01
C GLY A 126 5.84 -4.02 16.77
N LEU A 127 4.69 -3.33 16.93
CA LEU A 127 3.83 -3.07 15.78
C LEU A 127 4.57 -2.30 14.69
N ARG A 128 5.23 -1.20 15.03
CA ARG A 128 5.93 -0.41 14.03
C ARG A 128 7.01 -1.21 13.32
N ALA A 129 7.81 -1.95 14.10
CA ALA A 129 8.89 -2.75 13.52
C ALA A 129 8.32 -3.81 12.57
N ARG A 130 7.19 -4.41 12.95
CA ARG A 130 6.56 -5.42 12.09
C ARG A 130 6.00 -4.78 10.82
N MET A 131 5.37 -3.61 10.95
CA MET A 131 4.83 -2.90 9.79
C MET A 131 5.96 -2.53 8.83
N GLU A 132 7.09 -2.07 9.36
CA GLU A 132 8.23 -1.72 8.55
C GLU A 132 8.81 -2.95 7.85
N GLN A 133 8.91 -4.06 8.54
CA GLN A 133 9.40 -5.30 7.96
C GLN A 133 8.48 -5.77 6.83
N LEU A 134 7.16 -5.70 7.05
CA LEU A 134 6.20 -6.13 6.04
C LEU A 134 6.24 -5.22 4.81
N SER A 135 6.41 -3.91 5.02
CA SER A 135 6.52 -2.98 3.91
C SER A 135 7.78 -3.23 3.09
N SER A 136 8.90 -3.47 3.75
CA SER A 136 10.15 -3.77 3.07
C SER A 136 10.04 -5.08 2.29
N GLN A 137 9.42 -6.09 2.89
CA GLN A 137 9.26 -7.37 2.23
C GLN A 137 8.33 -7.24 1.03
N ALA A 138 7.28 -6.44 1.15
CA ALA A 138 6.35 -6.20 0.06
C ALA A 138 7.07 -5.62 -1.15
N LEU A 139 7.94 -4.64 -0.94
CA LEU A 139 8.67 -4.04 -2.06
C LEU A 139 9.65 -5.02 -2.68
N GLY A 140 10.31 -5.84 -1.89
CA GLY A 140 11.19 -6.87 -2.42
C GLY A 140 10.43 -7.87 -3.27
N ASN A 141 9.24 -8.27 -2.83
CA ASN A 141 8.40 -9.19 -3.59
C ASN A 141 7.93 -8.53 -4.88
N LEU A 142 7.56 -7.26 -4.82
CA LEU A 142 7.12 -6.51 -5.99
C LEU A 142 8.23 -6.44 -7.04
N LYS A 143 9.43 -6.11 -6.62
CA LYS A 143 10.58 -6.04 -7.52
C LYS A 143 10.82 -7.39 -8.18
N GLN A 144 10.84 -8.43 -7.39
CA GLN A 144 11.08 -9.77 -7.90
C GLN A 144 10.02 -10.17 -8.92
N ARG A 145 8.77 -9.85 -8.62
CA ARG A 145 7.67 -10.24 -9.47
C ARG A 145 7.69 -9.51 -10.81
N LEU A 146 8.00 -8.21 -10.79
CA LEU A 146 7.98 -7.40 -12.00
C LEU A 146 9.24 -7.56 -12.85
N GLU A 147 10.32 -8.04 -12.25
CA GLU A 147 11.55 -8.24 -12.99
C GLU A 147 11.71 -9.66 -13.52
N GLN A 148 10.75 -10.54 -13.20
CA GLN A 148 10.82 -11.88 -13.71
C GLN A 148 10.54 -11.87 -15.19
N PRO A 149 11.36 -12.55 -15.98
CA PRO A 149 11.08 -12.60 -17.41
C PRO A 149 9.84 -13.46 -17.65
N ASP A 150 9.09 -13.09 -18.66
CA ASP A 150 7.94 -13.87 -19.05
C ASP A 150 8.43 -15.08 -19.79
N ASP A 151 7.90 -16.20 -19.48
CA ASP A 151 8.26 -17.43 -20.19
C ASP A 151 7.24 -17.80 -21.21
#